data_5baf3c838c0468e996da6992ec53f8ae
#
_entry.id   5baf3c838c0468e996da6992ec53f8ae
#
_cell.length_a   1.000
_cell.length_b   1.000
_cell.length_c   1.000
_cell.angle_alpha   90.00
_cell.angle_beta   90.00
_cell.angle_gamma   90.00
#
_symmetry.space_group_name_H-M   'P 1'
#
loop_
_entity.id
_entity.type
_entity.pdbx_description
1 polymer ?
#
loop_
_entity_poly.entity_id
_entity_poly.type
_entity_poly.pdbx_seq_one_letter_code
_entity_poly.pdbx_strand_id
1 'polypeptide(L)'
;MSGSKSRNKGRGYEYEIANELFQQLGINFVRELDQTREKHLGDLRTEDCNFPFVIECKRYKSGVSGDWWDQVCTAASIADKMPMLFYRLDRQKTRVRMPVASLVGLAGYLPNQDIAEQYDWRYAVETDLDTAMMIVRETLANGA
;
A
#
# COMPACT_ATOMS: atom_id res chain seq x y z
N MET A 1 -25.15 -13.12 -7.86
CA MET A 1 -24.77 -13.69 -6.56
C MET A 1 -23.26 -13.72 -6.29
N SER A 2 -22.44 -13.73 -7.33
CA SER A 2 -20.98 -13.58 -7.19
C SER A 2 -20.55 -12.24 -6.60
N GLY A 3 -21.28 -11.16 -6.85
CA GLY A 3 -20.93 -9.82 -6.43
C GLY A 3 -20.92 -9.58 -4.91
N SER A 4 -21.82 -10.23 -4.14
CA SER A 4 -21.86 -10.05 -2.69
C SER A 4 -20.72 -10.80 -1.98
N LYS A 5 -20.40 -12.01 -2.44
CA LYS A 5 -19.26 -12.78 -1.91
C LYS A 5 -17.94 -12.08 -2.19
N SER A 6 -17.78 -11.52 -3.39
CA SER A 6 -16.60 -10.77 -3.77
C SER A 6 -16.42 -9.50 -2.93
N ARG A 7 -17.50 -8.75 -2.69
CA ARG A 7 -17.45 -7.55 -1.84
C ARG A 7 -17.10 -7.89 -0.39
N ASN A 8 -17.70 -8.95 0.17
CA ASN A 8 -17.40 -9.40 1.53
C ASN A 8 -15.96 -9.88 1.67
N LYS A 9 -15.43 -10.55 0.65
CA LYS A 9 -14.04 -11.01 0.59
C LYS A 9 -13.07 -9.83 0.60
N GLY A 10 -13.34 -8.80 -0.21
CA GLY A 10 -12.55 -7.57 -0.25
C GLY A 10 -12.58 -6.82 1.08
N ARG A 11 -13.76 -6.67 1.67
CA ARG A 11 -13.93 -6.02 2.98
C ARG A 11 -13.18 -6.75 4.07
N GLY A 12 -13.29 -8.08 4.12
CA GLY A 12 -12.58 -8.89 5.10
C GLY A 12 -11.07 -8.75 4.97
N TYR A 13 -10.56 -8.68 3.75
CA TYR A 13 -9.13 -8.50 3.50
C TYR A 13 -8.65 -7.12 3.93
N GLU A 14 -9.40 -6.06 3.68
CA GLU A 14 -9.07 -4.72 4.16
C GLU A 14 -8.96 -4.68 5.69
N TYR A 15 -9.87 -5.31 6.42
CA TYR A 15 -9.79 -5.43 7.87
C TYR A 15 -8.57 -6.22 8.31
N GLU A 16 -8.25 -7.31 7.63
CA GLU A 16 -7.08 -8.13 7.91
C GLU A 16 -5.79 -7.32 7.79
N ILE A 17 -5.65 -6.56 6.70
CA ILE A 17 -4.48 -5.73 6.48
C ILE A 17 -4.41 -4.58 7.49
N ALA A 18 -5.52 -3.91 7.79
CA ALA A 18 -5.56 -2.88 8.82
C ALA A 18 -5.09 -3.41 10.18
N ASN A 19 -5.50 -4.62 10.54
CA ASN A 19 -5.09 -5.26 11.79
C ASN A 19 -3.59 -5.61 11.78
N GLU A 20 -3.07 -6.12 10.68
CA GLU A 20 -1.63 -6.39 10.53
C GLU A 20 -0.80 -5.12 10.66
N LEU A 21 -1.23 -4.04 10.04
CA LEU A 21 -0.54 -2.74 10.14
C LEU A 21 -0.51 -2.24 11.58
N PHE A 22 -1.62 -2.37 12.29
CA PHE A 22 -1.68 -2.00 13.70
C PHE A 22 -0.73 -2.86 14.55
N GLN A 23 -0.74 -4.16 14.35
CA GLN A 23 0.07 -5.09 15.13
C GLN A 23 1.57 -4.88 14.87
N GLN A 24 1.95 -4.63 13.64
CA GLN A 24 3.36 -4.53 13.26
C GLN A 24 3.93 -3.10 13.36
N LEU A 25 3.11 -2.09 13.16
CA LEU A 25 3.55 -0.69 13.13
C LEU A 25 3.03 0.15 14.30
N GLY A 26 2.00 -0.31 14.99
CA GLY A 26 1.33 0.47 16.03
C GLY A 26 0.49 1.63 15.49
N ILE A 27 0.16 1.62 14.21
CA ILE A 27 -0.60 2.68 13.54
C ILE A 27 -2.00 2.19 13.24
N ASN A 28 -3.01 2.97 13.64
CA ASN A 28 -4.40 2.66 13.36
C ASN A 28 -4.76 3.05 11.92
N PHE A 29 -5.32 2.09 11.20
CA PHE A 29 -5.90 2.31 9.88
C PHE A 29 -7.38 1.98 9.91
N VAL A 30 -8.17 2.77 9.22
CA VAL A 30 -9.60 2.54 9.03
C VAL A 30 -9.90 2.41 7.54
N ARG A 31 -10.96 1.65 7.22
CA ARG A 31 -11.41 1.51 5.85
C ARG A 31 -11.99 2.83 5.36
N GLU A 32 -11.64 3.22 4.14
CA GLU A 32 -12.28 4.34 3.48
C GLU A 32 -13.67 3.91 2.98
N LEU A 33 -14.71 4.48 3.58
CA LEU A 33 -16.09 4.13 3.27
C LEU A 33 -16.66 4.95 2.12
N ASP A 34 -16.11 6.12 1.85
CA ASP A 34 -16.58 7.03 0.82
C ASP A 34 -15.62 7.06 -0.37
N GLN A 35 -15.41 5.90 -0.98
CA GLN A 35 -14.53 5.73 -2.13
C GLN A 35 -14.96 6.52 -3.36
N THR A 36 -16.20 7.01 -3.38
CA THR A 36 -16.72 7.78 -4.51
C THR A 36 -16.29 9.24 -4.51
N ARG A 37 -15.97 9.79 -3.33
CA ARG A 37 -15.62 11.20 -3.16
C ARG A 37 -14.12 11.45 -3.08
N GLU A 38 -13.38 10.54 -2.45
CA GLU A 38 -11.97 10.74 -2.15
C GLU A 38 -11.12 9.53 -2.57
N LYS A 39 -11.13 9.22 -3.88
CA LYS A 39 -10.39 8.10 -4.46
C LYS A 39 -8.89 8.13 -4.21
N HIS A 40 -8.35 9.31 -3.89
CA HIS A 40 -6.94 9.49 -3.61
C HIS A 40 -6.52 9.08 -2.20
N LEU A 41 -7.46 8.65 -1.36
CA LEU A 41 -7.13 8.18 -0.01
C LEU A 41 -6.79 6.69 0.05
N GLY A 42 -7.09 5.94 -1.02
CA GLY A 42 -6.93 4.49 -1.06
C GLY A 42 -8.00 3.76 -0.26
N ASP A 43 -7.79 2.47 -0.03
CA ASP A 43 -8.75 1.61 0.70
C ASP A 43 -8.63 1.76 2.21
N LEU A 44 -7.44 2.06 2.70
CA LEU A 44 -7.16 2.26 4.12
C LEU A 44 -6.54 3.63 4.33
N ARG A 45 -6.98 4.31 5.37
CA ARG A 45 -6.41 5.60 5.76
C ARG A 45 -6.07 5.63 7.23
N THR A 46 -5.14 6.50 7.59
CA THR A 46 -4.76 6.79 8.96
C THR A 46 -4.78 8.29 9.21
N GLU A 47 -4.99 8.67 10.47
CA GLU A 47 -4.86 10.07 10.89
C GLU A 47 -3.40 10.51 11.04
N ASP A 48 -2.47 9.55 11.02
CA ASP A 48 -1.04 9.86 11.03
C ASP A 48 -0.63 10.46 9.67
N CYS A 49 -0.54 11.78 9.62
CA CYS A 49 -0.19 12.51 8.40
C CYS A 49 1.24 12.26 7.93
N ASN A 50 2.10 11.70 8.77
CA ASN A 50 3.48 11.37 8.41
C ASN A 50 3.60 10.01 7.74
N PHE A 51 2.53 9.21 7.69
CA PHE A 51 2.55 7.94 6.99
C PHE A 51 2.71 8.17 5.48
N PRO A 52 3.80 7.66 4.86
CA PRO A 52 4.20 8.12 3.53
C PRO A 52 3.56 7.37 2.36
N PHE A 53 2.62 6.45 2.63
CA PHE A 53 2.03 5.61 1.59
C PHE A 53 0.52 5.78 1.49
N VAL A 54 -0.01 5.64 0.27
CA VAL A 54 -1.43 5.37 0.01
C VAL A 54 -1.59 3.86 -0.19
N ILE A 55 -2.55 3.26 0.48
CA ILE A 55 -2.73 1.80 0.52
C ILE A 55 -3.95 1.38 -0.29
N GLU A 56 -3.76 0.45 -1.23
CA GLU A 56 -4.81 -0.31 -1.91
C GLU A 56 -4.72 -1.78 -1.52
N CYS A 57 -5.88 -2.41 -1.37
CA CYS A 57 -6.00 -3.82 -1.04
C CYS A 57 -6.82 -4.54 -2.10
N LYS A 58 -6.30 -5.64 -2.63
CA LYS A 58 -6.96 -6.46 -3.66
C LYS A 58 -7.00 -7.92 -3.22
N ARG A 59 -8.19 -8.48 -3.22
CA ARG A 59 -8.42 -9.89 -2.85
C ARG A 59 -9.20 -10.57 -3.95
N TYR A 60 -8.54 -11.45 -4.70
CA TYR A 60 -9.09 -12.08 -5.88
C TYR A 60 -8.87 -13.59 -5.83
N LYS A 61 -9.68 -14.30 -6.59
CA LYS A 61 -9.56 -15.75 -6.72
C LYS A 61 -8.29 -16.15 -7.44
N SER A 62 -8.00 -15.50 -8.55
CA SER A 62 -6.83 -15.76 -9.39
C SER A 62 -6.57 -14.58 -10.30
N GLY A 63 -5.34 -14.49 -10.79
CA GLY A 63 -4.93 -13.46 -11.73
C GLY A 63 -4.58 -12.12 -11.06
N VAL A 64 -3.52 -11.51 -11.54
CA VAL A 64 -3.09 -10.17 -11.13
C VAL A 64 -3.32 -9.23 -12.30
N SER A 65 -4.00 -8.10 -12.04
CA SER A 65 -4.21 -7.08 -13.06
C SER A 65 -3.17 -5.96 -12.92
N GLY A 66 -2.58 -5.54 -14.02
CA GLY A 66 -1.70 -4.37 -14.06
C GLY A 66 -2.40 -3.07 -13.64
N ASP A 67 -3.72 -3.02 -13.82
CA ASP A 67 -4.52 -1.85 -13.43
C ASP A 67 -4.51 -1.58 -11.93
N TRP A 68 -4.30 -2.60 -11.11
CA TRP A 68 -4.24 -2.41 -9.64
C TRP A 68 -3.12 -1.47 -9.24
N TRP A 69 -1.94 -1.66 -9.81
CA TRP A 69 -0.80 -0.79 -9.53
C TRP A 69 -1.02 0.62 -10.08
N ASP A 70 -1.55 0.72 -11.29
CA ASP A 70 -1.85 2.02 -11.90
C ASP A 70 -2.86 2.81 -11.07
N GLN A 71 -3.89 2.15 -10.52
CA GLN A 71 -4.88 2.79 -9.65
C GLN A 71 -4.23 3.39 -8.39
N VAL A 72 -3.40 2.62 -7.71
CA VAL A 72 -2.76 3.13 -6.48
C VAL A 72 -1.72 4.19 -6.78
N CYS A 73 -1.01 4.09 -7.90
CA CYS A 73 -0.08 5.14 -8.34
C CYS A 73 -0.82 6.46 -8.59
N THR A 74 -1.98 6.42 -9.23
CA THR A 74 -2.80 7.61 -9.46
C THR A 74 -3.26 8.23 -8.15
N ALA A 75 -3.78 7.43 -7.23
CA ALA A 75 -4.21 7.90 -5.92
C ALA A 75 -3.05 8.51 -5.13
N ALA A 76 -1.90 7.88 -5.16
CA ALA A 76 -0.70 8.35 -4.47
C ALA A 76 -0.18 9.67 -5.03
N SER A 77 -0.22 9.85 -6.36
CA SER A 77 0.14 11.10 -7.01
C SER A 77 -0.73 12.26 -6.53
N ILE A 78 -2.04 12.04 -6.44
CA ILE A 78 -2.99 13.05 -5.98
C ILE A 78 -2.73 13.40 -4.51
N ALA A 79 -2.41 12.41 -3.69
CA ALA A 79 -2.15 12.59 -2.26
C ALA A 79 -0.72 13.06 -1.95
N ASP A 80 0.14 13.16 -2.93
CA ASP A 80 1.58 13.46 -2.77
C ASP A 80 2.26 12.48 -1.81
N LYS A 81 2.00 11.18 -2.02
CA LYS A 81 2.53 10.06 -1.25
C LYS A 81 3.01 8.95 -2.18
N MET A 82 3.65 7.93 -1.61
CA MET A 82 4.07 6.75 -2.37
C MET A 82 2.94 5.71 -2.43
N PRO A 83 2.82 4.96 -3.53
CA PRO A 83 1.84 3.88 -3.61
C PRO A 83 2.29 2.62 -2.88
N MET A 84 1.33 1.91 -2.29
CA MET A 84 1.54 0.59 -1.70
C MET A 84 0.34 -0.30 -1.99
N LEU A 85 0.59 -1.43 -2.63
CA LEU A 85 -0.45 -2.38 -3.01
C LEU A 85 -0.29 -3.67 -2.22
N PHE A 86 -1.32 -4.01 -1.43
CA PHE A 86 -1.46 -5.31 -0.79
C PHE A 86 -2.40 -6.15 -1.63
N TYR A 87 -2.00 -7.36 -2.00
CA TYR A 87 -2.92 -8.26 -2.67
C TYR A 87 -2.72 -9.70 -2.25
N ARG A 88 -3.78 -10.47 -2.33
CA ARG A 88 -3.75 -11.91 -2.09
C ARG A 88 -4.68 -12.61 -3.06
N LEU A 89 -4.18 -13.68 -3.67
CA LEU A 89 -4.97 -14.62 -4.45
C LEU A 89 -5.37 -15.80 -3.58
N ASP A 90 -6.38 -16.56 -4.00
CA ASP A 90 -6.83 -17.72 -3.24
C ASP A 90 -5.68 -18.72 -3.02
N ARG A 91 -5.58 -19.24 -1.80
CA ARG A 91 -4.54 -20.19 -1.37
C ARG A 91 -3.12 -19.65 -1.41
N GLN A 92 -2.95 -18.35 -1.52
CA GLN A 92 -1.64 -17.71 -1.51
C GLN A 92 -1.50 -16.76 -0.33
N LYS A 93 -0.26 -16.46 0.01
CA LYS A 93 0.05 -15.44 1.02
C LYS A 93 -0.07 -14.06 0.42
N THR A 94 -0.27 -13.06 1.28
CA THR A 94 -0.26 -11.65 0.88
C THR A 94 1.08 -11.27 0.25
N ARG A 95 1.00 -10.57 -0.87
CA ARG A 95 2.12 -9.91 -1.53
C ARG A 95 1.96 -8.41 -1.37
N VAL A 96 3.07 -7.71 -1.26
CA VAL A 96 3.09 -6.25 -1.15
C VAL A 96 4.00 -5.69 -2.23
N ARG A 97 3.44 -4.79 -3.04
CA ARG A 97 4.19 -4.07 -4.06
C ARG A 97 4.39 -2.63 -3.59
N MET A 98 5.61 -2.13 -3.72
CA MET A 98 5.97 -0.76 -3.40
C MET A 98 7.01 -0.23 -4.39
N PRO A 99 7.15 1.08 -4.55
CA PRO A 99 8.13 1.61 -5.49
C PRO A 99 9.57 1.35 -5.02
N VAL A 100 10.47 1.16 -5.97
CA VAL A 100 11.91 1.04 -5.69
C VAL A 100 12.43 2.26 -4.92
N ALA A 101 11.86 3.43 -5.17
CA ALA A 101 12.19 4.67 -4.45
C ALA A 101 12.08 4.52 -2.93
N SER A 102 11.18 3.68 -2.42
CA SER A 102 11.05 3.44 -0.98
C SER A 102 12.27 2.71 -0.38
N LEU A 103 12.98 1.92 -1.19
CA LEU A 103 14.17 1.19 -0.77
C LEU A 103 15.43 2.05 -0.80
N VAL A 104 15.48 3.04 -1.69
CA VAL A 104 16.63 3.93 -1.81
C VAL A 104 16.85 4.71 -0.51
N GLY A 105 15.77 5.12 0.16
CA GLY A 105 15.84 5.75 1.47
C GLY A 105 16.45 4.87 2.55
N LEU A 106 16.29 3.56 2.47
CA LEU A 106 16.84 2.62 3.46
C LEU A 106 18.34 2.43 3.33
N ALA A 107 18.90 2.65 2.15
CA ALA A 107 20.33 2.45 1.91
C ALA A 107 21.19 3.61 2.47
N GLY A 108 20.61 4.54 3.22
CA GLY A 108 21.31 5.70 3.76
C GLY A 108 21.55 6.80 2.72
N TYR A 109 21.09 6.60 1.51
CA TYR A 109 21.01 7.64 0.53
C TYR A 109 19.75 8.42 0.81
N LEU A 110 19.89 9.53 1.53
CA LEU A 110 18.76 10.44 1.64
C LEU A 110 18.32 10.80 0.22
N PRO A 111 17.09 10.51 -0.15
CA PRO A 111 16.60 11.03 -1.40
C PRO A 111 16.58 12.55 -1.24
N ASN A 112 17.55 13.20 -1.84
CA ASN A 112 17.26 14.55 -2.24
C ASN A 112 16.05 14.42 -3.18
N GLN A 113 15.24 15.42 -3.28
CA GLN A 113 14.04 15.43 -4.11
C GLN A 113 14.32 14.91 -5.54
N ASP A 114 15.53 15.09 -6.02
CA ASP A 114 16.00 14.65 -7.33
C ASP A 114 15.99 13.13 -7.52
N ILE A 115 16.23 12.35 -6.47
CA ILE A 115 16.20 10.88 -6.56
C ILE A 115 14.77 10.36 -6.58
N ALA A 116 13.87 10.96 -5.82
CA ALA A 116 12.45 10.57 -5.85
C ALA A 116 11.83 10.85 -7.23
N GLU A 117 12.27 11.91 -7.91
CA GLU A 117 11.82 12.21 -9.27
C GLU A 117 12.45 11.30 -10.32
N GLN A 118 13.66 10.76 -10.09
CA GLN A 118 14.35 9.87 -11.00
C GLN A 118 13.78 8.45 -11.04
N TYR A 119 13.15 8.01 -9.93
CA TYR A 119 12.59 6.67 -9.84
C TYR A 119 11.08 6.72 -10.00
N ASP A 120 10.63 6.68 -11.25
CA ASP A 120 9.23 6.51 -11.61
C ASP A 120 8.65 5.29 -10.89
N TRP A 121 7.42 5.40 -10.40
CA TRP A 121 6.72 4.31 -9.72
C TRP A 121 6.47 3.08 -10.58
N ARG A 122 6.73 3.14 -11.90
CA ARG A 122 6.83 1.96 -12.74
C ARG A 122 7.85 0.97 -12.21
N TYR A 123 8.92 1.47 -11.61
CA TYR A 123 9.95 0.64 -11.01
C TYR A 123 9.52 0.28 -9.61
N ALA A 124 9.00 -0.94 -9.48
CA ALA A 124 8.42 -1.45 -8.23
C ALA A 124 9.04 -2.79 -7.87
N VAL A 125 8.97 -3.11 -6.59
CA VAL A 125 9.36 -4.41 -6.04
C VAL A 125 8.17 -5.04 -5.36
N GLU A 126 8.13 -6.37 -5.33
CA GLU A 126 7.16 -7.13 -4.54
C GLU A 126 7.87 -7.94 -3.48
N THR A 127 7.27 -7.98 -2.29
CA THR A 127 7.79 -8.75 -1.17
C THR A 127 6.65 -9.48 -0.46
N ASP A 128 7.01 -10.30 0.53
CA ASP A 128 6.05 -10.79 1.51
C ASP A 128 5.66 -9.68 2.50
N LEU A 129 4.64 -9.96 3.32
CA LEU A 129 4.11 -8.99 4.28
C LEU A 129 5.16 -8.59 5.33
N ASP A 130 5.87 -9.54 5.89
CA ASP A 130 6.83 -9.26 6.98
C ASP A 130 7.99 -8.41 6.49
N THR A 131 8.50 -8.67 5.29
CA THR A 131 9.55 -7.85 4.67
C THR A 131 9.05 -6.44 4.40
N ALA A 132 7.83 -6.30 3.87
CA ALA A 132 7.23 -4.98 3.64
C ALA A 132 7.11 -4.18 4.94
N MET A 133 6.66 -4.83 6.01
CA MET A 133 6.53 -4.17 7.31
C MET A 133 7.87 -3.75 7.89
N MET A 134 8.91 -4.54 7.71
CA MET A 134 10.27 -4.16 8.09
C MET A 134 10.72 -2.91 7.33
N ILE A 135 10.49 -2.88 6.02
CA ILE A 135 10.83 -1.72 5.18
C ILE A 135 10.09 -0.46 5.66
N VAL A 136 8.79 -0.58 5.95
CA VAL A 136 7.99 0.55 6.44
C VAL A 136 8.50 1.05 7.79
N ARG A 137 8.79 0.13 8.73
CA ARG A 137 9.34 0.52 10.04
C ARG A 137 10.63 1.31 9.90
N GLU A 138 11.54 0.85 9.06
CA GLU A 138 12.82 1.53 8.81
C GLU A 138 12.60 2.87 8.13
N THR A 139 11.68 2.95 7.17
CA THR A 139 11.33 4.21 6.51
C THR A 139 10.80 5.24 7.52
N LEU A 140 9.90 4.82 8.41
CA LEU A 140 9.35 5.71 9.44
C LEU A 140 10.41 6.13 10.45
N ALA A 141 11.32 5.24 10.82
CA ALA A 141 12.39 5.54 11.78
C ALA A 141 13.40 6.55 11.21
N ASN A 142 13.67 6.49 9.91
CA ASN A 142 14.69 7.33 9.26
C ASN A 142 14.11 8.60 8.63
N GLY A 143 12.79 8.67 8.45
CA GLY A 143 12.10 9.76 7.76
C GLY A 143 11.51 10.84 8.67
N ALA A 144 11.73 10.70 9.95
CA ALA A 144 11.16 11.65 10.90
C ALA A 144 11.92 12.99 10.92
#